data_0b71c4eff40b09519a1233dd71bac9f7
#
_entry.id   0b71c4eff40b09519a1233dd71bac9f7
#
_cell.length_a   1.000
_cell.length_b   1.000
_cell.length_c   1.000
_cell.angle_alpha   90.00
_cell.angle_beta   90.00
_cell.angle_gamma   90.00
#
_symmetry.space_group_name_H-M   'P 1'
#
loop_
_entity.id
_entity.type
_entity.pdbx_description
1 polymer ?
#
loop_
_entity_poly.entity_id
_entity_poly.type
_entity_poly.pdbx_seq_one_letter_code
_entity_poly.pdbx_strand_id
1 'polypeptide(L)'
;MKVKRLKRASRVLTFFRYKFGYISPYSILLDGTFCQEALKCKINLREQLPKYLRDENLEMFVTECVMNELEQLGKPLYGALCIAQQFKVAKCPHRPLRSAADCIAHLARRSQNSEKKKIVHYFVATQDAELLQKLRILGGIPLMSIRYNAIILEKVLKLF
;
A
#
# COMPACT_ATOMS: atom_id res chain seq x y z
N MET A 1 15.50 5.93 -17.52
CA MET A 1 14.28 6.24 -16.75
C MET A 1 14.02 5.28 -15.61
N LYS A 2 14.08 3.98 -15.87
CA LYS A 2 13.92 2.95 -14.82
C LYS A 2 14.95 3.09 -13.68
N VAL A 3 16.19 3.40 -14.01
CA VAL A 3 17.28 3.58 -13.01
C VAL A 3 17.02 4.77 -12.10
N LYS A 4 16.55 5.90 -12.64
CA LYS A 4 16.23 7.10 -11.84
C LYS A 4 15.07 6.83 -10.87
N ARG A 5 14.06 6.10 -11.31
CA ARG A 5 12.91 5.71 -10.49
C ARG A 5 13.35 4.84 -9.31
N LEU A 6 14.22 3.86 -9.57
CA LEU A 6 14.76 2.99 -8.51
C LEU A 6 15.62 3.76 -7.52
N LYS A 7 16.42 4.70 -7.97
CA LYS A 7 17.22 5.57 -7.09
C LYS A 7 16.35 6.45 -6.20
N ARG A 8 15.27 7.02 -6.74
CA ARG A 8 14.31 7.81 -5.96
C ARG A 8 13.63 6.96 -4.89
N ALA A 9 13.18 5.75 -5.26
CA ALA A 9 12.59 4.84 -4.30
C ALA A 9 13.57 4.49 -3.18
N SER A 10 14.83 4.20 -3.50
CA SER A 10 15.87 3.93 -2.50
C SER A 10 16.06 5.08 -1.52
N ARG A 11 16.03 6.32 -2.01
CA ARG A 11 16.16 7.52 -1.14
C ARG A 11 14.98 7.65 -0.20
N VAL A 12 13.77 7.42 -0.70
CA VAL A 12 12.55 7.47 0.11
C VAL A 12 12.56 6.38 1.17
N LEU A 13 12.95 5.16 0.80
CA LEU A 13 13.08 4.04 1.73
C LEU A 13 14.10 4.33 2.82
N THR A 14 15.24 4.91 2.47
CA THR A 14 16.27 5.32 3.44
C THR A 14 15.71 6.33 4.43
N PHE A 15 14.96 7.33 3.96
CA PHE A 15 14.31 8.31 4.82
C PHE A 15 13.35 7.65 5.82
N PHE A 16 12.47 6.76 5.36
CA PHE A 16 11.52 6.08 6.24
C PHE A 16 12.21 5.14 7.23
N ARG A 17 13.29 4.50 6.81
CA ARG A 17 14.09 3.65 7.68
C ARG A 17 14.66 4.44 8.85
N TYR A 18 15.33 5.57 8.59
CA TYR A 18 15.98 6.35 9.63
C TYR A 18 14.99 7.12 10.49
N LYS A 19 13.94 7.67 9.91
CA LYS A 19 13.03 8.53 10.64
C LYS A 19 11.88 7.78 11.31
N PHE A 20 11.39 6.71 10.71
CA PHE A 20 10.19 6.00 11.18
C PHE A 20 10.42 4.52 11.45
N GLY A 21 11.62 4.01 11.27
CA GLY A 21 11.96 2.62 11.59
C GLY A 21 11.42 1.55 10.64
N TYR A 22 11.10 1.91 9.39
CA TYR A 22 10.68 0.94 8.37
C TYR A 22 11.86 0.10 7.91
N ILE A 23 11.86 -1.18 8.25
CA ILE A 23 12.92 -2.12 7.89
C ILE A 23 12.36 -3.32 7.12
N SER A 24 13.18 -3.89 6.24
CA SER A 24 12.84 -5.12 5.53
C SER A 24 12.69 -6.30 6.51
N PRO A 25 11.76 -7.23 6.31
CA PRO A 25 10.83 -7.30 5.18
C PRO A 25 9.66 -6.31 5.30
N TYR A 26 9.40 -5.61 4.21
CA TYR A 26 8.33 -4.61 4.19
C TYR A 26 6.95 -5.26 4.09
N SER A 27 5.96 -4.64 4.70
CA SER A 27 4.55 -5.05 4.63
C SER A 27 3.75 -3.97 3.91
N ILE A 28 3.00 -4.36 2.89
CA ILE A 28 2.28 -3.44 2.02
C ILE A 28 0.80 -3.75 2.06
N LEU A 29 -0.02 -2.76 2.41
CA LEU A 29 -1.47 -2.84 2.27
C LEU A 29 -1.86 -2.41 0.87
N LEU A 30 -2.54 -3.28 0.15
CA LEU A 30 -3.03 -3.02 -1.21
C LEU A 30 -4.51 -2.67 -1.15
N ASP A 31 -4.86 -1.55 -1.78
CA ASP A 31 -6.26 -1.19 -2.01
C ASP A 31 -6.76 -1.80 -3.32
N GLY A 32 -8.07 -2.02 -3.40
CA GLY A 32 -8.71 -2.52 -4.63
C GLY A 32 -8.48 -1.63 -5.83
N THR A 33 -8.45 -0.32 -5.64
CA THR A 33 -8.15 0.65 -6.69
C THR A 33 -6.76 0.44 -7.29
N PHE A 34 -5.79 0.12 -6.45
CA PHE A 34 -4.42 -0.17 -6.88
C PHE A 34 -4.34 -1.47 -7.69
N CYS A 35 -5.04 -2.51 -7.23
CA CYS A 35 -5.14 -3.78 -7.95
C CYS A 35 -5.80 -3.59 -9.33
N GLN A 36 -6.85 -2.78 -9.41
CA GLN A 36 -7.54 -2.48 -10.66
C GLN A 36 -6.61 -1.74 -11.65
N GLU A 37 -5.88 -0.75 -11.18
CA GLU A 37 -4.94 -0.01 -12.02
C GLU A 37 -3.77 -0.91 -12.47
N ALA A 38 -3.28 -1.79 -11.60
CA ALA A 38 -2.26 -2.76 -11.96
C ALA A 38 -2.73 -3.68 -13.08
N LEU A 39 -3.98 -4.15 -13.01
CA LEU A 39 -4.60 -4.96 -14.07
C LEU A 39 -4.67 -4.18 -15.38
N LYS A 40 -5.15 -2.95 -15.33
CA LYS A 40 -5.28 -2.08 -16.50
C LYS A 40 -3.93 -1.81 -17.17
N CYS A 41 -2.90 -1.60 -16.38
CA CYS A 41 -1.53 -1.32 -16.87
C CYS A 41 -0.71 -2.58 -17.13
N LYS A 42 -1.30 -3.78 -16.92
CA LYS A 42 -0.63 -5.08 -17.08
C LYS A 42 0.64 -5.19 -16.22
N ILE A 43 0.56 -4.71 -14.98
CA ILE A 43 1.64 -4.78 -14.01
C ILE A 43 1.45 -6.03 -13.14
N ASN A 44 2.45 -6.91 -13.12
CA ASN A 44 2.48 -8.04 -12.19
C ASN A 44 3.05 -7.58 -10.84
N LEU A 45 2.17 -7.36 -9.87
CA LEU A 45 2.56 -6.83 -8.56
C LEU A 45 3.50 -7.77 -7.80
N ARG A 46 3.28 -9.08 -7.89
CA ARG A 46 4.12 -10.07 -7.20
C ARG A 46 5.56 -10.07 -7.69
N GLU A 47 5.76 -9.69 -8.96
CA GLU A 47 7.07 -9.61 -9.57
C GLU A 47 7.69 -8.22 -9.40
N GLN A 48 6.92 -7.16 -9.66
CA GLN A 48 7.47 -5.81 -9.73
C GLN A 48 7.70 -5.13 -8.38
N LEU A 49 6.84 -5.35 -7.39
CA LEU A 49 7.01 -4.73 -6.07
C LEU A 49 8.32 -5.15 -5.38
N PRO A 50 8.67 -6.45 -5.33
CA PRO A 50 9.96 -6.84 -4.76
C PRO A 50 11.17 -6.22 -5.45
N LYS A 51 11.14 -6.13 -6.77
CA LYS A 51 12.22 -5.50 -7.55
C LYS A 51 12.30 -4.00 -7.30
N TYR A 52 11.14 -3.33 -7.26
CA TYR A 52 11.07 -1.88 -7.09
C TYR A 52 11.56 -1.44 -5.72
N LEU A 53 11.17 -2.15 -4.67
CA LEU A 53 11.58 -1.85 -3.29
C LEU A 53 12.86 -2.57 -2.87
N ARG A 54 13.45 -3.38 -3.75
CA ARG A 54 14.66 -4.17 -3.47
C ARG A 54 14.53 -5.01 -2.21
N ASP A 55 13.38 -5.65 -2.05
CA ASP A 55 13.08 -6.54 -0.94
C ASP A 55 12.40 -7.80 -1.46
N GLU A 56 13.16 -8.89 -1.54
CA GLU A 56 12.66 -10.17 -2.04
C GLU A 56 11.65 -10.82 -1.08
N ASN A 57 11.69 -10.44 0.19
CA ASN A 57 10.88 -11.02 1.25
C ASN A 57 9.68 -10.16 1.65
N LEU A 58 9.38 -9.10 0.90
CA LEU A 58 8.25 -8.26 1.22
C LEU A 58 6.93 -9.04 1.19
N GLU A 59 6.00 -8.64 2.03
CA GLU A 59 4.68 -9.26 2.10
C GLU A 59 3.61 -8.26 1.66
N MET A 60 2.65 -8.75 0.87
CA MET A 60 1.53 -7.95 0.39
C MET A 60 0.26 -8.44 1.07
N PHE A 61 -0.53 -7.49 1.55
CA PHE A 61 -1.75 -7.76 2.30
C PHE A 61 -2.95 -7.01 1.71
N VAL A 62 -4.10 -7.64 1.80
CA VAL A 62 -5.39 -7.02 1.50
C VAL A 62 -6.27 -7.18 2.73
N THR A 63 -6.96 -6.11 3.16
CA THR A 63 -7.82 -6.18 4.34
C THR A 63 -9.14 -6.88 4.04
N GLU A 64 -9.82 -7.37 5.07
CA GLU A 64 -11.15 -7.96 4.92
C GLU A 64 -12.15 -6.94 4.35
N CYS A 65 -12.05 -5.66 4.75
CA CYS A 65 -12.91 -4.60 4.23
C CYS A 65 -12.68 -4.37 2.73
N VAL A 66 -11.42 -4.41 2.26
CA VAL A 66 -11.09 -4.30 0.83
C VAL A 66 -11.68 -5.47 0.05
N MET A 67 -11.52 -6.69 0.55
CA MET A 67 -12.09 -7.88 -0.09
C MET A 67 -13.59 -7.79 -0.20
N ASN A 68 -14.26 -7.40 0.88
CA ASN A 68 -15.71 -7.25 0.91
C ASN A 68 -16.20 -6.20 -0.09
N GLU A 69 -15.53 -5.05 -0.17
CA GLU A 69 -15.88 -4.00 -1.11
C GLU A 69 -15.75 -4.47 -2.56
N LEU A 70 -14.65 -5.16 -2.89
CA LEU A 70 -14.46 -5.72 -4.24
C LEU A 70 -15.54 -6.74 -4.60
N GLU A 71 -15.92 -7.61 -3.68
CA GLU A 71 -16.98 -8.59 -3.88
C GLU A 71 -18.33 -7.90 -4.14
N GLN A 72 -18.65 -6.86 -3.35
CA GLN A 72 -19.91 -6.13 -3.49
C GLN A 72 -20.01 -5.34 -4.80
N LEU A 73 -18.90 -4.84 -5.33
CA LEU A 73 -18.88 -4.10 -6.57
C LEU A 73 -19.03 -4.99 -7.80
N GLY A 74 -18.85 -6.29 -7.66
CA GLY A 74 -19.24 -7.29 -8.66
C GLY A 74 -18.38 -7.33 -9.92
N LYS A 75 -19.03 -7.65 -11.05
CA LYS A 75 -18.35 -7.93 -12.32
C LYS A 75 -17.33 -6.90 -12.80
N PRO A 76 -17.58 -5.58 -12.72
CA PRO A 76 -16.60 -4.59 -13.20
C PRO A 76 -15.24 -4.70 -12.50
N LEU A 77 -15.22 -5.19 -11.25
CA LEU A 77 -14.00 -5.32 -10.46
C LEU A 77 -13.58 -6.77 -10.20
N TYR A 78 -14.13 -7.71 -10.95
CA TYR A 78 -13.80 -9.13 -10.82
C TYR A 78 -12.30 -9.39 -11.02
N GLY A 79 -11.68 -8.76 -12.01
CA GLY A 79 -10.24 -8.89 -12.25
C GLY A 79 -9.39 -8.38 -11.08
N ALA A 80 -9.78 -7.25 -10.49
CA ALA A 80 -9.12 -6.72 -9.29
C ALA A 80 -9.28 -7.67 -8.09
N LEU A 81 -10.47 -8.26 -7.94
CA LEU A 81 -10.73 -9.26 -6.90
C LEU A 81 -9.82 -10.47 -7.06
N CYS A 82 -9.67 -10.98 -8.28
CA CYS A 82 -8.77 -12.11 -8.57
C CYS A 82 -7.32 -11.80 -8.21
N ILE A 83 -6.86 -10.59 -8.47
CA ILE A 83 -5.53 -10.13 -8.07
C ILE A 83 -5.42 -10.08 -6.54
N ALA A 84 -6.39 -9.46 -5.88
CA ALA A 84 -6.40 -9.32 -4.43
C ALA A 84 -6.39 -10.67 -3.70
N GLN A 85 -7.09 -11.65 -4.24
CA GLN A 85 -7.16 -13.01 -3.67
C GLN A 85 -5.82 -13.74 -3.65
N GLN A 86 -4.84 -13.29 -4.41
CA GLN A 86 -3.49 -13.89 -4.42
C GLN A 86 -2.67 -13.52 -3.20
N PHE A 87 -3.06 -12.50 -2.45
CA PHE A 87 -2.29 -11.95 -1.35
C PHE A 87 -2.85 -12.37 0.01
N LYS A 88 -2.07 -12.14 1.06
CA LYS A 88 -2.49 -12.45 2.42
C LYS A 88 -3.57 -11.49 2.88
N VAL A 89 -4.53 -12.00 3.64
CA VAL A 89 -5.58 -11.17 4.22
C VAL A 89 -5.10 -10.62 5.56
N ALA A 90 -5.06 -9.30 5.68
CA ALA A 90 -4.81 -8.64 6.95
C ALA A 90 -6.13 -8.53 7.73
N LYS A 91 -6.15 -9.13 8.91
CA LYS A 91 -7.34 -9.05 9.78
C LYS A 91 -7.53 -7.64 10.28
N CYS A 92 -8.74 -7.13 10.18
CA CYS A 92 -9.13 -5.84 10.73
C CYS A 92 -10.22 -6.02 11.78
N PRO A 93 -10.27 -5.11 12.79
CA PRO A 93 -11.23 -5.25 13.88
C PRO A 93 -12.63 -4.72 13.57
N HIS A 94 -12.90 -4.41 12.31
CA HIS A 94 -14.14 -3.75 11.90
C HIS A 94 -15.29 -4.73 11.79
N ARG A 95 -16.29 -4.57 12.67
CA ARG A 95 -17.55 -5.31 12.64
C ARG A 95 -18.69 -4.35 12.98
N PRO A 96 -19.57 -3.97 12.02
CA PRO A 96 -19.58 -4.40 10.61
C PRO A 96 -18.38 -3.87 9.82
N LEU A 97 -18.11 -4.49 8.65
CA LEU A 97 -17.01 -4.09 7.80
C LEU A 97 -17.21 -2.65 7.31
N ARG A 98 -16.12 -1.91 7.19
CA ARG A 98 -16.11 -0.51 6.75
C ARG A 98 -15.74 -0.40 5.27
N SER A 99 -15.77 0.82 4.75
CA SER A 99 -15.19 1.07 3.42
C SER A 99 -13.70 0.72 3.41
N ALA A 100 -13.18 0.35 2.24
CA ALA A 100 -11.76 0.02 2.10
C ALA A 100 -10.87 1.18 2.55
N ALA A 101 -11.21 2.41 2.16
CA ALA A 101 -10.43 3.60 2.52
C ALA A 101 -10.37 3.82 4.04
N ASP A 102 -11.50 3.72 4.73
CA ASP A 102 -11.56 3.88 6.19
C ASP A 102 -10.77 2.79 6.91
N CYS A 103 -10.86 1.56 6.43
CA CYS A 103 -10.12 0.43 6.99
C CYS A 103 -8.61 0.64 6.86
N ILE A 104 -8.13 0.98 5.68
CA ILE A 104 -6.70 1.20 5.41
C ILE A 104 -6.19 2.37 6.27
N ALA A 105 -6.92 3.48 6.32
CA ALA A 105 -6.55 4.63 7.13
C ALA A 105 -6.45 4.27 8.61
N HIS A 106 -7.38 3.47 9.12
CA HIS A 106 -7.37 3.00 10.50
C HIS A 106 -6.14 2.13 10.80
N LEU A 107 -5.85 1.14 9.95
CA LEU A 107 -4.69 0.27 10.16
C LEU A 107 -3.37 1.01 10.04
N ALA A 108 -3.27 1.93 9.09
CA ALA A 108 -2.07 2.75 8.91
C ALA A 108 -1.82 3.66 10.12
N ARG A 109 -2.86 4.31 10.61
CA ARG A 109 -2.80 5.17 11.81
C ARG A 109 -2.42 4.35 13.04
N ARG A 110 -3.02 3.19 13.21
CA ARG A 110 -2.74 2.29 14.34
C ARG A 110 -1.27 1.87 14.34
N SER A 111 -0.70 1.58 13.19
CA SER A 111 0.70 1.16 13.09
C SER A 111 1.67 2.26 13.52
N GLN A 112 1.31 3.53 13.35
CA GLN A 112 2.14 4.65 13.74
C GLN A 112 2.09 4.99 15.22
N ASN A 113 0.93 4.84 15.83
CA ASN A 113 0.71 5.26 17.22
C ASN A 113 1.18 4.23 18.24
N SER A 114 1.77 3.13 17.80
CA SER A 114 2.12 2.08 18.73
C SER A 114 3.62 2.07 19.02
N GLU A 115 3.93 2.36 20.27
CA GLU A 115 5.28 2.15 20.81
C GLU A 115 5.56 0.66 21.04
N LYS A 116 4.59 -0.21 20.81
CA LYS A 116 4.72 -1.65 21.02
C LYS A 116 5.48 -2.29 19.88
N LYS A 117 6.61 -2.90 20.16
CA LYS A 117 7.53 -3.58 19.23
C LYS A 117 6.93 -4.69 18.34
N LYS A 118 5.63 -4.97 18.45
CA LYS A 118 4.95 -6.07 17.74
C LYS A 118 3.96 -5.62 16.67
N ILE A 119 3.87 -4.33 16.38
CA ILE A 119 2.93 -3.84 15.38
C ILE A 119 3.63 -3.68 14.04
N VAL A 120 2.98 -4.23 13.03
CA VAL A 120 3.45 -4.15 11.64
C VAL A 120 3.29 -2.73 11.12
N HIS A 121 4.38 -2.17 10.60
CA HIS A 121 4.37 -0.87 9.92
C HIS A 121 4.05 -1.10 8.44
N TYR A 122 2.91 -0.60 7.99
CA TYR A 122 2.44 -0.81 6.63
C TYR A 122 2.79 0.34 5.69
N PHE A 123 3.26 -0.03 4.50
CA PHE A 123 3.16 0.83 3.31
C PHE A 123 1.71 0.77 2.83
N VAL A 124 1.24 1.82 2.19
CA VAL A 124 -0.10 1.83 1.58
C VAL A 124 0.02 2.05 0.08
N ALA A 125 -0.59 1.17 -0.69
CA ALA A 125 -0.65 1.24 -2.15
C ALA A 125 -2.10 1.45 -2.57
N THR A 126 -2.43 2.64 -3.07
CA THR A 126 -3.80 3.00 -3.46
C THR A 126 -3.80 4.01 -4.60
N GLN A 127 -4.88 4.02 -5.38
CA GLN A 127 -5.15 5.04 -6.39
C GLN A 127 -6.20 6.06 -5.92
N ASP A 128 -6.79 5.85 -4.74
CA ASP A 128 -7.81 6.73 -4.18
C ASP A 128 -7.18 8.04 -3.72
N ALA A 129 -7.50 9.13 -4.42
CA ALA A 129 -6.94 10.45 -4.16
C ALA A 129 -7.29 10.98 -2.76
N GLU A 130 -8.51 10.72 -2.28
CA GLU A 130 -8.92 11.15 -0.93
C GLU A 130 -8.15 10.41 0.15
N LEU A 131 -7.97 9.11 -0.01
CA LEU A 131 -7.20 8.30 0.92
C LEU A 131 -5.73 8.75 0.94
N LEU A 132 -5.13 8.95 -0.23
CA LEU A 132 -3.76 9.46 -0.33
C LEU A 132 -3.60 10.80 0.39
N GLN A 133 -4.55 11.70 0.22
CA GLN A 133 -4.51 13.01 0.86
C GLN A 133 -4.60 12.91 2.40
N LYS A 134 -5.51 12.07 2.90
CA LYS A 134 -5.60 11.81 4.35
C LYS A 134 -4.31 11.27 4.92
N LEU A 135 -3.69 10.32 4.23
CA LEU A 135 -2.46 9.69 4.69
C LEU A 135 -1.26 10.63 4.60
N ARG A 136 -1.22 11.51 3.59
CA ARG A 136 -0.19 12.56 3.50
C ARG A 136 -0.27 13.53 4.67
N ILE A 137 -1.47 13.94 5.04
CA ILE A 137 -1.69 14.83 6.20
C ILE A 137 -1.25 14.16 7.49
N LEU A 138 -1.59 12.89 7.66
CA LEU A 138 -1.15 12.12 8.82
C LEU A 138 0.38 12.02 8.89
N GLY A 139 1.03 11.84 7.75
CA GLY A 139 2.50 11.74 7.65
C GLY A 139 3.06 10.42 8.15
N GLY A 140 4.31 10.16 7.81
CA GLY A 140 5.06 9.00 8.31
C GLY A 140 4.68 7.65 7.70
N ILE A 141 3.85 7.62 6.67
CA ILE A 141 3.42 6.40 5.97
C ILE A 141 3.95 6.43 4.55
N PRO A 142 4.73 5.42 4.11
CA PRO A 142 5.15 5.33 2.72
C PRO A 142 3.94 5.06 1.83
N LEU A 143 3.73 5.90 0.82
CA LEU A 143 2.58 5.82 -0.08
C LEU A 143 3.02 5.46 -1.48
N MET A 144 2.29 4.53 -2.10
CA MET A 144 2.53 4.13 -3.48
C MET A 144 1.27 4.29 -4.32
N SER A 145 1.48 4.66 -5.58
CA SER A 145 0.43 4.71 -6.60
C SER A 145 1.01 4.27 -7.94
N ILE A 146 0.14 4.07 -8.92
CA ILE A 146 0.55 3.76 -10.29
C ILE A 146 0.28 5.00 -11.13
N ARG A 147 1.33 5.52 -11.76
CA ARG A 147 1.26 6.67 -12.68
C ARG A 147 2.13 6.39 -13.90
N TYR A 148 1.63 6.74 -15.08
CA TYR A 148 2.36 6.53 -16.33
C TYR A 148 2.80 5.06 -16.49
N ASN A 149 1.90 4.13 -16.21
CA ASN A 149 2.12 2.69 -16.28
C ASN A 149 3.27 2.18 -15.39
N ALA A 150 3.59 2.89 -14.31
CA ALA A 150 4.65 2.52 -13.40
C ALA A 150 4.26 2.70 -11.94
N ILE A 151 4.74 1.80 -11.09
CA ILE A 151 4.61 1.93 -9.63
C ILE A 151 5.54 3.05 -9.16
N ILE A 152 4.99 3.97 -8.38
CA ILE A 152 5.73 5.12 -7.86
C ILE A 152 5.55 5.18 -6.34
N LEU A 153 6.66 5.17 -5.63
CA LEU A 153 6.73 5.50 -4.20
C LEU A 153 6.81 7.02 -4.08
N GLU A 154 5.86 7.61 -3.36
CA GLU A 154 5.77 9.07 -3.26
C GLU A 154 6.97 9.68 -2.56
N LYS A 155 7.38 10.85 -3.03
CA LYS A 155 8.38 11.66 -2.34
C LYS A 155 7.79 12.15 -1.03
N VAL A 156 8.63 12.17 -0.01
CA VAL A 156 8.26 12.78 1.27
C VAL A 156 8.31 14.29 1.09
N LEU A 157 7.15 14.91 1.20
CA LEU A 157 7.09 16.37 1.30
C LEU A 157 7.62 16.75 2.68
N LYS A 158 8.63 17.61 2.69
CA LYS A 158 9.09 18.20 3.94
C LYS A 158 7.98 19.12 4.45
N LEU A 159 7.26 18.65 5.43
CA LEU A 159 6.32 19.47 6.17
C LEU A 159 7.10 20.19 7.27
N PHE A 160 7.15 21.46 7.19
CA PHE A 160 7.69 22.32 8.24
C PHE A 160 6.61 22.82 9.12
#